data_e75a6e1df649e3fab38f39c712fa2b09
#
_entry.id   e75a6e1df649e3fab38f39c712fa2b09
#
_cell.length_a   1.000
_cell.length_b   1.000
_cell.length_c   1.000
_cell.angle_alpha   90.00
_cell.angle_beta   90.00
_cell.angle_gamma   90.00
#
_symmetry.space_group_name_H-M   'P 1'
#
loop_
_entity.id
_entity.type
_entity.pdbx_description
1 polymer ?
#
loop_
_entity_poly.entity_id
_entity_poly.type
_entity_poly.pdbx_seq_one_letter_code
_entity_poly.pdbx_strand_id
1 'polypeptide(L)'
;MIRFLYPQMLWLLALLPLLAFLLGRRGRVAAVQYSGTQTLRQVARETRSRAGRWLTTLALAALALLVVGLARPQLGNSATNVQASGVDIVVALDLSGSMNTPDYVVNGQQVSRFDMAKSVLKKFIAERPNDRIGLVVFAKEAFIGSPMTLDHDFLLQNIDRLQIGTINSDATAIGDGLATALNRLSDLKAKSKVIVLMTDGGNNSGKVDPLMATEAAKALGVKVYTIGLGNRQIVESMGLPAGYLPDDATLQKIAQMTGAVFYSADNSEK
;
A
#
# COMPACT_ATOMS: atom_id res chain seq x y z
N MET A 1 -10.61 17.44 -7.76
CA MET A 1 -11.65 17.36 -8.81
C MET A 1 -12.86 16.63 -8.26
N ILE A 2 -14.09 17.16 -8.47
CA ILE A 2 -15.31 16.46 -8.09
C ILE A 2 -15.55 15.35 -9.11
N ARG A 3 -15.66 14.11 -8.64
CA ARG A 3 -15.96 12.94 -9.47
C ARG A 3 -17.25 12.30 -8.97
N PHE A 4 -18.14 11.95 -9.88
CA PHE A 4 -19.38 11.26 -9.53
C PHE A 4 -19.16 9.73 -9.63
N LEU A 5 -19.56 9.00 -8.59
CA LEU A 5 -19.46 7.53 -8.58
C LEU A 5 -20.45 6.91 -9.57
N TYR A 6 -21.65 7.49 -9.67
CA TYR A 6 -22.71 7.05 -10.58
C TYR A 6 -23.18 8.18 -11.50
N PRO A 7 -22.39 8.59 -12.52
CA PRO A 7 -22.75 9.72 -13.39
C PRO A 7 -24.04 9.48 -14.18
N GLN A 8 -24.39 8.24 -14.43
CA GLN A 8 -25.64 7.85 -15.11
C GLN A 8 -26.90 8.28 -14.33
N MET A 9 -26.82 8.46 -13.01
CA MET A 9 -27.96 8.94 -12.22
C MET A 9 -28.32 10.39 -12.52
N LEU A 10 -27.39 11.18 -13.07
CA LEU A 10 -27.64 12.56 -13.46
C LEU A 10 -28.65 12.66 -14.63
N TRP A 11 -28.85 11.60 -15.43
CA TRP A 11 -29.86 11.58 -16.46
C TRP A 11 -31.30 11.74 -15.91
N LEU A 12 -31.52 11.39 -14.63
CA LEU A 12 -32.81 11.63 -13.96
C LEU A 12 -33.16 13.12 -13.85
N LEU A 13 -32.17 14.02 -13.92
CA LEU A 13 -32.40 15.44 -13.94
C LEU A 13 -33.20 15.88 -15.22
N ALA A 14 -33.04 15.15 -16.32
CA ALA A 14 -33.79 15.40 -17.54
C ALA A 14 -35.30 15.19 -17.41
N LEU A 15 -35.72 14.40 -16.39
CA LEU A 15 -37.16 14.19 -16.09
C LEU A 15 -37.79 15.33 -15.32
N LEU A 16 -36.99 16.23 -14.68
CA LEU A 16 -37.52 17.33 -13.87
C LEU A 16 -38.34 18.33 -14.70
N PRO A 17 -37.95 18.79 -15.90
CA PRO A 17 -38.76 19.67 -16.70
C PRO A 17 -40.09 19.04 -17.15
N LEU A 18 -40.08 17.72 -17.44
CA LEU A 18 -41.32 17.00 -17.75
C LEU A 18 -42.25 16.97 -16.54
N LEU A 19 -41.70 16.72 -15.36
CA LEU A 19 -42.47 16.69 -14.10
C LEU A 19 -42.99 18.09 -13.74
N ALA A 20 -42.20 19.14 -13.97
CA ALA A 20 -42.60 20.53 -13.80
C ALA A 20 -43.76 20.89 -14.72
N PHE A 21 -43.73 20.44 -15.99
CA PHE A 21 -44.78 20.64 -16.95
C PHE A 21 -46.08 19.91 -16.57
N LEU A 22 -45.99 18.66 -16.11
CA LEU A 22 -47.13 17.87 -15.64
C LEU A 22 -47.76 18.47 -14.38
N LEU A 23 -46.95 18.88 -13.42
CA LEU A 23 -47.41 19.54 -12.18
C LEU A 23 -48.00 20.92 -12.47
N GLY A 24 -47.45 21.66 -13.42
CA GLY A 24 -47.97 22.97 -13.87
C GLY A 24 -49.33 22.88 -14.58
N ARG A 25 -49.64 21.72 -15.20
CA ARG A 25 -50.93 21.42 -15.83
C ARG A 25 -52.03 20.99 -14.88
N ARG A 26 -51.72 20.69 -13.63
CA ARG A 26 -52.75 20.41 -12.59
C ARG A 26 -53.47 21.75 -12.25
N GLY A 27 -54.29 22.17 -13.18
CA GLY A 27 -55.26 23.22 -12.97
C GLY A 27 -56.64 22.61 -12.77
N ARG A 28 -57.19 22.85 -11.69
CA ARG A 28 -58.53 22.97 -11.19
C ARG A 28 -58.56 22.48 -9.75
N VAL A 29 -58.29 23.43 -8.90
CA VAL A 29 -58.62 23.28 -7.49
C VAL A 29 -60.10 22.94 -7.42
N ALA A 30 -60.49 21.95 -6.63
CA ALA A 30 -61.88 21.64 -6.37
C ALA A 30 -62.61 22.90 -5.99
N ALA A 31 -63.46 23.41 -6.86
CA ALA A 31 -64.25 24.61 -6.59
C ALA A 31 -65.45 24.18 -5.72
N VAL A 32 -65.47 24.67 -4.48
CA VAL A 32 -66.69 24.58 -3.65
C VAL A 32 -67.69 25.56 -4.26
N GLN A 33 -68.81 25.02 -4.73
CA GLN A 33 -69.92 25.85 -5.21
C GLN A 33 -70.57 26.53 -4.01
N TYR A 34 -70.37 27.81 -3.91
CA TYR A 34 -71.00 28.63 -2.89
C TYR A 34 -72.03 29.56 -3.56
N SER A 35 -73.26 29.59 -3.06
CA SER A 35 -74.38 30.29 -3.65
C SER A 35 -74.35 31.83 -3.53
N GLY A 36 -73.33 32.38 -2.83
CA GLY A 36 -73.16 33.84 -2.59
C GLY A 36 -71.97 34.47 -3.33
N THR A 37 -71.71 34.15 -4.59
CA THR A 37 -70.51 34.55 -5.34
C THR A 37 -70.38 36.04 -5.64
N GLN A 38 -71.43 36.81 -5.57
CA GLN A 38 -71.36 38.25 -5.91
C GLN A 38 -70.66 39.09 -4.83
N THR A 39 -70.85 38.81 -3.56
CA THR A 39 -70.20 39.53 -2.47
C THR A 39 -68.71 39.10 -2.28
N LEU A 40 -68.40 37.87 -2.59
CA LEU A 40 -66.99 37.33 -2.52
C LEU A 40 -66.14 37.88 -3.67
N ARG A 41 -66.70 38.16 -4.85
CA ARG A 41 -65.97 38.78 -6.00
C ARG A 41 -65.50 40.20 -5.72
N GLN A 42 -66.20 40.94 -4.86
CA GLN A 42 -65.83 42.34 -4.51
C GLN A 42 -64.70 42.38 -3.47
N VAL A 43 -64.53 41.34 -2.66
CA VAL A 43 -63.55 41.30 -1.59
C VAL A 43 -62.33 40.42 -1.94
N ALA A 44 -62.55 39.41 -2.73
CA ALA A 44 -61.43 38.54 -3.21
C ALA A 44 -60.82 39.15 -4.49
N ARG A 45 -59.99 40.19 -4.35
CA ARG A 45 -58.96 40.44 -5.35
C ARG A 45 -58.21 39.10 -5.56
N GLU A 46 -58.14 38.66 -6.81
CA GLU A 46 -57.44 37.44 -7.21
C GLU A 46 -56.01 37.40 -6.62
N THR A 47 -55.86 36.97 -5.42
CA THR A 47 -54.59 36.59 -4.88
C THR A 47 -54.26 35.24 -5.49
N ARG A 48 -53.80 35.26 -6.74
CA ARG A 48 -53.11 34.12 -7.33
C ARG A 48 -52.01 33.76 -6.33
N SER A 49 -52.28 32.78 -5.49
CA SER A 49 -51.36 32.36 -4.42
C SER A 49 -49.99 32.02 -5.02
N ARG A 50 -49.06 32.95 -4.85
CA ARG A 50 -47.65 32.70 -5.20
C ARG A 50 -47.10 31.51 -4.39
N ALA A 51 -47.72 31.21 -3.26
CA ALA A 51 -47.32 30.11 -2.36
C ALA A 51 -47.31 28.73 -3.05
N GLY A 52 -48.30 28.43 -3.88
CA GLY A 52 -48.34 27.16 -4.61
C GLY A 52 -47.19 26.96 -5.62
N ARG A 53 -46.76 28.06 -6.26
CA ARG A 53 -45.60 28.03 -7.16
C ARG A 53 -44.29 27.87 -6.40
N TRP A 54 -44.17 28.53 -5.26
CA TRP A 54 -42.99 28.40 -4.40
C TRP A 54 -42.84 26.97 -3.85
N LEU A 55 -43.92 26.34 -3.43
CA LEU A 55 -43.91 24.95 -2.95
C LEU A 55 -43.52 23.98 -4.04
N THR A 56 -43.99 24.13 -5.27
CA THR A 56 -43.60 23.29 -6.41
C THR A 56 -42.15 23.50 -6.80
N THR A 57 -41.64 24.73 -6.79
CA THR A 57 -40.22 25.00 -7.08
C THR A 57 -39.30 24.43 -6.00
N LEU A 58 -39.69 24.56 -4.72
CA LEU A 58 -38.94 23.93 -3.60
C LEU A 58 -38.92 22.38 -3.71
N ALA A 59 -40.06 21.80 -4.06
CA ALA A 59 -40.13 20.33 -4.22
C ALA A 59 -39.25 19.87 -5.39
N LEU A 60 -39.24 20.58 -6.51
CA LEU A 60 -38.38 20.26 -7.65
C LEU A 60 -36.88 20.48 -7.31
N ALA A 61 -36.54 21.52 -6.56
CA ALA A 61 -35.19 21.78 -6.09
C ALA A 61 -34.72 20.68 -5.13
N ALA A 62 -35.56 20.24 -4.20
CA ALA A 62 -35.27 19.12 -3.30
C ALA A 62 -35.05 17.82 -4.07
N LEU A 63 -35.87 17.54 -5.10
CA LEU A 63 -35.70 16.36 -5.94
C LEU A 63 -34.41 16.43 -6.76
N ALA A 64 -34.02 17.60 -7.26
CA ALA A 64 -32.76 17.82 -7.96
C ALA A 64 -31.57 17.53 -7.05
N LEU A 65 -31.58 18.05 -5.81
CA LEU A 65 -30.55 17.81 -4.81
C LEU A 65 -30.46 16.32 -4.44
N LEU A 66 -31.59 15.64 -4.35
CA LEU A 66 -31.65 14.20 -4.08
C LEU A 66 -30.98 13.41 -5.22
N VAL A 67 -31.25 13.75 -6.49
CA VAL A 67 -30.62 13.12 -7.64
C VAL A 67 -29.11 13.36 -7.64
N VAL A 68 -28.64 14.56 -7.31
CA VAL A 68 -27.22 14.87 -7.16
C VAL A 68 -26.60 14.05 -6.02
N GLY A 69 -27.32 13.90 -4.89
CA GLY A 69 -26.89 13.05 -3.78
C GLY A 69 -26.77 11.57 -4.17
N LEU A 70 -27.71 11.05 -4.98
CA LEU A 70 -27.67 9.69 -5.51
C LEU A 70 -26.48 9.46 -6.46
N ALA A 71 -26.06 10.49 -7.20
CA ALA A 71 -24.88 10.44 -8.05
C ALA A 71 -23.57 10.32 -7.24
N ARG A 72 -23.62 10.41 -5.91
CA ARG A 72 -22.50 10.32 -4.96
C ARG A 72 -21.31 11.16 -5.39
N PRO A 73 -21.36 12.49 -5.28
CA PRO A 73 -20.22 13.34 -5.53
C PRO A 73 -19.11 13.01 -4.54
N GLN A 74 -17.95 12.64 -5.05
CA GLN A 74 -16.75 12.36 -4.26
C GLN A 74 -15.74 13.47 -4.53
N LEU A 75 -15.25 14.08 -3.47
CA LEU A 75 -14.01 14.85 -3.52
C LEU A 75 -12.86 13.84 -3.60
N GLY A 76 -12.59 13.37 -4.83
CA GLY A 76 -11.40 12.57 -5.06
C GLY A 76 -10.19 13.46 -4.88
N ASN A 77 -9.42 13.26 -3.81
CA ASN A 77 -8.00 13.41 -3.97
C ASN A 77 -7.67 12.44 -5.10
N SER A 78 -7.35 12.96 -6.28
CA SER A 78 -6.68 12.17 -7.29
C SER A 78 -5.49 11.55 -6.56
N ALA A 79 -5.62 10.28 -6.19
CA ALA A 79 -4.42 9.49 -6.08
C ALA A 79 -3.73 9.74 -7.43
N THR A 80 -2.76 10.62 -7.40
CA THR A 80 -1.87 10.83 -8.52
C THR A 80 -1.42 9.41 -8.80
N ASN A 81 -1.84 8.83 -9.93
CA ASN A 81 -1.10 7.74 -10.52
C ASN A 81 0.24 8.38 -10.85
N VAL A 82 1.08 8.52 -9.84
CA VAL A 82 2.49 8.69 -10.02
C VAL A 82 2.86 7.38 -10.70
N GLN A 83 2.91 7.40 -12.03
CA GLN A 83 3.72 6.44 -12.75
C GLN A 83 5.13 6.74 -12.24
N ALA A 84 5.43 6.18 -11.07
CA ALA A 84 6.76 6.16 -10.57
C ALA A 84 7.56 5.47 -11.67
N SER A 85 8.40 6.24 -12.33
CA SER A 85 9.44 5.74 -13.24
C SER A 85 10.46 4.91 -12.44
N GLY A 86 10.16 4.62 -11.18
CA GLY A 86 10.99 3.92 -10.24
C GLY A 86 10.94 2.40 -10.38
N VAL A 87 11.82 1.77 -9.64
CA VAL A 87 11.94 0.33 -9.52
C VAL A 87 10.99 -0.19 -8.42
N ASP A 88 10.40 -1.37 -8.63
CA ASP A 88 9.70 -2.08 -7.57
C ASP A 88 10.71 -2.93 -6.79
N ILE A 89 10.91 -2.61 -5.53
CA ILE A 89 11.89 -3.24 -4.65
C ILE A 89 11.16 -3.93 -3.49
N VAL A 90 11.42 -5.22 -3.28
CA VAL A 90 11.04 -5.89 -2.04
C VAL A 90 12.31 -6.21 -1.25
N VAL A 91 12.35 -5.72 -0.03
CA VAL A 91 13.39 -6.12 0.92
C VAL A 91 12.91 -7.36 1.66
N ALA A 92 13.70 -8.43 1.64
CA ALA A 92 13.50 -9.62 2.45
C ALA A 92 14.53 -9.59 3.59
N LEU A 93 14.05 -9.28 4.80
CA LEU A 93 14.87 -9.09 6.00
C LEU A 93 14.74 -10.29 6.93
N ASP A 94 15.86 -10.84 7.31
CA ASP A 94 15.97 -11.92 8.28
C ASP A 94 15.72 -11.43 9.71
N LEU A 95 14.85 -12.13 10.44
CA LEU A 95 14.57 -11.94 11.87
C LEU A 95 14.90 -13.18 12.69
N SER A 96 15.77 -14.07 12.19
CA SER A 96 16.24 -15.24 12.94
C SER A 96 17.06 -14.82 14.17
N GLY A 97 17.17 -15.72 15.12
CA GLY A 97 17.86 -15.44 16.39
C GLY A 97 19.33 -15.06 16.25
N SER A 98 20.03 -15.56 15.21
CA SER A 98 21.42 -15.23 14.89
C SER A 98 21.62 -13.75 14.56
N MET A 99 20.60 -13.08 14.05
CA MET A 99 20.61 -11.64 13.77
C MET A 99 20.76 -10.77 15.04
N ASN A 100 20.57 -11.35 16.24
CA ASN A 100 20.81 -10.64 17.50
C ASN A 100 22.31 -10.63 17.92
N THR A 101 23.19 -11.28 17.15
CA THR A 101 24.62 -11.33 17.46
C THR A 101 25.24 -9.94 17.36
N PRO A 102 25.94 -9.45 18.44
CA PRO A 102 26.52 -8.10 18.46
C PRO A 102 27.93 -8.08 17.90
N ASP A 103 28.08 -8.40 16.62
CA ASP A 103 29.38 -8.54 15.93
C ASP A 103 29.74 -7.32 15.06
N TYR A 104 29.03 -6.21 15.23
CA TYR A 104 29.42 -4.92 14.67
C TYR A 104 29.83 -3.93 15.75
N VAL A 105 30.73 -3.00 15.40
CA VAL A 105 31.13 -1.88 16.27
C VAL A 105 30.86 -0.58 15.56
N VAL A 106 29.96 0.24 16.10
CA VAL A 106 29.62 1.57 15.58
C VAL A 106 29.89 2.60 16.68
N ASN A 107 30.73 3.57 16.41
CA ASN A 107 31.12 4.59 17.39
C ASN A 107 31.62 4.03 18.74
N GLY A 108 32.31 2.88 18.70
CA GLY A 108 32.83 2.21 19.90
C GLY A 108 31.80 1.40 20.70
N GLN A 109 30.55 1.30 20.23
CA GLN A 109 29.51 0.48 20.83
C GLN A 109 29.25 -0.78 19.99
N GLN A 110 29.05 -1.91 20.66
CA GLN A 110 28.63 -3.14 20.00
C GLN A 110 27.18 -3.00 19.53
N VAL A 111 26.93 -3.37 18.27
CA VAL A 111 25.63 -3.30 17.61
C VAL A 111 25.29 -4.66 17.04
N SER A 112 24.03 -5.09 17.16
CA SER A 112 23.56 -6.33 16.58
C SER A 112 23.51 -6.29 15.05
N ARG A 113 23.59 -7.44 14.40
CA ARG A 113 23.38 -7.57 12.95
C ARG A 113 22.06 -6.96 12.52
N PHE A 114 21.02 -7.18 13.32
CA PHE A 114 19.69 -6.66 13.07
C PHE A 114 19.64 -5.12 13.11
N ASP A 115 20.25 -4.51 14.12
CA ASP A 115 20.28 -3.05 14.22
C ASP A 115 21.14 -2.42 13.11
N MET A 116 22.24 -3.09 12.73
CA MET A 116 23.02 -2.70 11.56
C MET A 116 22.18 -2.77 10.29
N ALA A 117 21.49 -3.90 10.06
CA ALA A 117 20.60 -4.08 8.90
C ALA A 117 19.52 -2.99 8.84
N LYS A 118 18.87 -2.67 9.98
CA LYS A 118 17.89 -1.58 10.07
C LYS A 118 18.49 -0.23 9.68
N SER A 119 19.69 0.05 10.16
CA SER A 119 20.40 1.33 9.86
C SER A 119 20.70 1.45 8.36
N VAL A 120 21.26 0.39 7.76
CA VAL A 120 21.54 0.33 6.31
C VAL A 120 20.26 0.44 5.50
N LEU A 121 19.21 -0.28 5.88
CA LEU A 121 17.92 -0.26 5.19
C LEU A 121 17.26 1.13 5.22
N LYS A 122 17.30 1.82 6.37
CA LYS A 122 16.78 3.20 6.48
C LYS A 122 17.51 4.15 5.54
N LYS A 123 18.85 4.06 5.48
CA LYS A 123 19.66 4.85 4.56
C LYS A 123 19.35 4.53 3.11
N PHE A 124 19.24 3.25 2.78
CA PHE A 124 18.86 2.77 1.45
C PHE A 124 17.52 3.33 0.99
N ILE A 125 16.50 3.36 1.86
CA ILE A 125 15.17 3.89 1.57
C ILE A 125 15.23 5.40 1.35
N ALA A 126 15.94 6.14 2.20
CA ALA A 126 16.07 7.60 2.10
C ALA A 126 16.69 8.08 0.77
N GLU A 127 17.56 7.26 0.19
CA GLU A 127 18.22 7.58 -1.10
C GLU A 127 17.35 7.27 -2.33
N ARG A 128 16.12 6.71 -2.15
CA ARG A 128 15.26 6.22 -3.24
C ARG A 128 13.85 6.79 -3.21
N PRO A 129 13.67 8.10 -3.28
CA PRO A 129 12.37 8.76 -3.06
C PRO A 129 11.30 8.38 -4.10
N ASN A 130 11.71 7.85 -5.26
CA ASN A 130 10.80 7.54 -6.37
C ASN A 130 10.53 6.03 -6.55
N ASP A 131 11.21 5.17 -5.77
CA ASP A 131 11.05 3.73 -5.87
C ASP A 131 9.93 3.25 -4.95
N ARG A 132 9.19 2.26 -5.40
CA ARG A 132 8.17 1.61 -4.59
C ARG A 132 8.83 0.48 -3.80
N ILE A 133 8.78 0.56 -2.48
CA ILE A 133 9.48 -0.38 -1.61
C ILE A 133 8.48 -1.12 -0.72
N GLY A 134 8.62 -2.43 -0.66
CA GLY A 134 7.90 -3.32 0.26
C GLY A 134 8.86 -4.08 1.16
N LEU A 135 8.35 -4.60 2.27
CA LEU A 135 9.13 -5.35 3.24
C LEU A 135 8.51 -6.72 3.49
N VAL A 136 9.31 -7.75 3.34
CA VAL A 136 9.04 -9.11 3.79
C VAL A 136 10.02 -9.39 4.93
N VAL A 137 9.53 -9.94 6.01
CA VAL A 137 10.35 -10.41 7.13
C VAL A 137 10.26 -11.92 7.21
N PHE A 138 11.34 -12.58 7.50
CA PHE A 138 11.36 -14.04 7.63
C PHE A 138 12.28 -14.51 8.75
N ALA A 139 11.95 -15.65 9.28
CA ALA A 139 12.76 -16.46 10.17
C ALA A 139 12.38 -17.91 9.89
N LYS A 140 11.73 -18.63 10.80
CA LYS A 140 11.16 -19.96 10.55
C LYS A 140 10.05 -19.94 9.49
N GLU A 141 9.32 -18.84 9.40
CA GLU A 141 8.26 -18.56 8.43
C GLU A 141 8.43 -17.16 7.88
N ALA A 142 7.81 -16.86 6.72
CA ALA A 142 7.88 -15.56 6.07
C ALA A 142 6.55 -14.81 6.15
N PHE A 143 6.63 -13.50 6.45
CA PHE A 143 5.49 -12.61 6.60
C PHE A 143 5.71 -11.29 5.86
N ILE A 144 4.60 -10.61 5.56
CA ILE A 144 4.66 -9.26 4.98
C ILE A 144 4.81 -8.26 6.12
N GLY A 145 5.99 -7.63 6.21
CA GLY A 145 6.25 -6.58 7.20
C GLY A 145 5.68 -5.23 6.79
N SER A 146 5.68 -4.93 5.48
CA SER A 146 5.02 -3.76 4.91
C SER A 146 4.62 -4.00 3.46
N PRO A 147 3.43 -3.54 3.03
CA PRO A 147 3.03 -3.61 1.63
C PRO A 147 3.93 -2.74 0.76
N MET A 148 3.88 -2.96 -0.56
CA MET A 148 4.56 -2.11 -1.55
C MET A 148 4.01 -0.69 -1.49
N THR A 149 4.85 0.28 -1.15
CA THR A 149 4.45 1.67 -0.96
C THR A 149 5.48 2.67 -1.51
N LEU A 150 5.02 3.86 -1.86
CA LEU A 150 5.82 5.07 -2.09
C LEU A 150 5.88 5.95 -0.82
N ASP A 151 5.05 5.62 0.18
CA ASP A 151 5.07 6.27 1.50
C ASP A 151 6.20 5.66 2.33
N HIS A 152 7.38 6.27 2.19
CA HIS A 152 8.57 5.81 2.88
C HIS A 152 8.53 6.12 4.38
N ASP A 153 7.81 7.15 4.81
CA ASP A 153 7.63 7.44 6.24
C ASP A 153 6.85 6.31 6.93
N PHE A 154 5.79 5.83 6.29
CA PHE A 154 5.06 4.66 6.77
C PHE A 154 5.94 3.40 6.80
N LEU A 155 6.75 3.17 5.77
CA LEU A 155 7.67 2.04 5.71
C LEU A 155 8.72 2.10 6.83
N LEU A 156 9.32 3.27 7.05
CA LEU A 156 10.30 3.50 8.11
C LEU A 156 9.73 3.26 9.51
N GLN A 157 8.49 3.72 9.77
CA GLN A 157 7.80 3.45 11.02
C GLN A 157 7.59 1.95 11.25
N ASN A 158 7.25 1.18 10.20
CA ASN A 158 7.11 -0.27 10.30
C ASN A 158 8.47 -0.94 10.61
N ILE A 159 9.55 -0.51 9.95
CA ILE A 159 10.90 -1.00 10.21
C ILE A 159 11.31 -0.70 11.67
N ASP A 160 10.96 0.47 12.20
CA ASP A 160 11.28 0.84 13.58
C ASP A 160 10.64 -0.07 14.63
N ARG A 161 9.43 -0.53 14.35
CA ARG A 161 8.66 -1.43 15.23
C ARG A 161 9.14 -2.88 15.20
N LEU A 162 9.93 -3.27 14.18
CA LEU A 162 10.43 -4.63 14.10
C LEU A 162 11.41 -4.93 15.25
N GLN A 163 11.25 -6.11 15.81
CA GLN A 163 12.12 -6.67 16.85
C GLN A 163 12.33 -8.17 16.57
N ILE A 164 13.50 -8.69 16.94
CA ILE A 164 13.73 -10.12 16.93
C ILE A 164 12.79 -10.76 17.95
N GLY A 165 12.14 -11.86 17.57
CA GLY A 165 11.09 -12.50 18.38
C GLY A 165 9.67 -12.02 18.04
N THR A 166 9.50 -11.04 17.14
CA THR A 166 8.17 -10.69 16.61
C THR A 166 7.52 -11.86 15.88
N ILE A 167 8.35 -12.70 15.26
CA ILE A 167 7.98 -13.98 14.65
C ILE A 167 8.86 -15.07 15.28
N ASN A 168 8.51 -16.36 15.08
CA ASN A 168 9.34 -17.45 15.59
C ASN A 168 10.73 -17.40 14.95
N SER A 169 11.74 -17.05 15.77
CA SER A 169 13.12 -16.78 15.36
C SER A 169 14.07 -17.97 15.49
N ASP A 170 13.55 -19.19 15.78
CA ASP A 170 14.38 -20.38 16.07
C ASP A 170 15.08 -20.96 14.83
N ALA A 171 14.70 -20.51 13.64
CA ALA A 171 15.22 -21.07 12.40
C ALA A 171 15.15 -20.01 11.26
N THR A 172 15.80 -20.31 10.13
CA THR A 172 15.93 -19.42 8.99
C THR A 172 15.43 -20.09 7.71
N ALA A 173 14.35 -19.56 7.12
CA ALA A 173 13.69 -20.03 5.91
C ALA A 173 13.89 -19.03 4.75
N ILE A 174 15.09 -18.96 4.20
CA ILE A 174 15.44 -18.04 3.10
C ILE A 174 14.54 -18.27 1.88
N GLY A 175 14.29 -19.54 1.53
CA GLY A 175 13.48 -19.89 0.37
C GLY A 175 12.05 -19.40 0.50
N ASP A 176 11.42 -19.50 1.68
CA ASP A 176 10.06 -19.00 1.93
C ASP A 176 10.04 -17.46 1.91
N GLY A 177 11.10 -16.81 2.43
CA GLY A 177 11.30 -15.37 2.34
C GLY A 177 11.35 -14.87 0.90
N LEU A 178 12.17 -15.51 0.05
CA LEU A 178 12.27 -15.21 -1.38
C LEU A 178 10.97 -15.48 -2.12
N ALA A 179 10.30 -16.61 -1.87
CA ALA A 179 9.03 -16.95 -2.50
C ALA A 179 7.94 -15.93 -2.14
N THR A 180 7.89 -15.49 -0.87
CA THR A 180 6.96 -14.46 -0.42
C THR A 180 7.26 -13.11 -1.08
N ALA A 181 8.53 -12.73 -1.21
CA ALA A 181 8.95 -11.52 -1.88
C ALA A 181 8.61 -11.54 -3.38
N LEU A 182 8.84 -12.66 -4.06
CA LEU A 182 8.46 -12.86 -5.46
C LEU A 182 6.95 -12.72 -5.67
N ASN A 183 6.16 -13.31 -4.79
CA ASN A 183 4.71 -13.21 -4.87
C ASN A 183 4.24 -11.75 -4.75
N ARG A 184 4.92 -10.91 -3.95
CA ARG A 184 4.61 -9.47 -3.88
C ARG A 184 4.92 -8.70 -5.15
N LEU A 185 5.92 -9.15 -5.90
CA LEU A 185 6.33 -8.53 -7.16
C LEU A 185 5.57 -9.06 -8.38
N SER A 186 5.01 -10.27 -8.32
CA SER A 186 4.37 -10.94 -9.47
C SER A 186 3.22 -10.11 -10.04
N ASP A 187 2.37 -9.57 -9.18
CA ASP A 187 1.15 -8.85 -9.55
C ASP A 187 1.40 -7.42 -10.05
N LEU A 188 2.65 -6.94 -9.94
CA LEU A 188 3.01 -5.58 -10.30
C LEU A 188 3.46 -5.48 -11.75
N LYS A 189 3.10 -4.35 -12.40
CA LYS A 189 3.40 -4.09 -13.82
C LYS A 189 4.67 -3.26 -14.04
N ALA A 190 5.56 -3.16 -13.03
CA ALA A 190 6.80 -2.42 -13.20
C ALA A 190 7.74 -3.06 -14.23
N LYS A 191 8.50 -2.22 -14.93
CA LYS A 191 9.51 -2.65 -15.88
C LYS A 191 10.73 -3.30 -15.21
N SER A 192 11.06 -2.86 -13.99
CA SER A 192 12.18 -3.38 -13.21
C SER A 192 11.69 -3.83 -11.84
N LYS A 193 12.02 -5.05 -11.49
CA LYS A 193 11.65 -5.71 -10.24
C LYS A 193 12.92 -6.24 -9.56
N VAL A 194 13.09 -5.92 -8.28
CA VAL A 194 14.28 -6.24 -7.52
C VAL A 194 13.90 -6.79 -6.15
N ILE A 195 14.61 -7.82 -5.71
CA ILE A 195 14.61 -8.27 -4.33
C ILE A 195 15.97 -7.94 -3.71
N VAL A 196 15.96 -7.40 -2.50
CA VAL A 196 17.16 -7.24 -1.68
C VAL A 196 17.01 -8.19 -0.49
N LEU A 197 17.77 -9.28 -0.51
CA LEU A 197 17.80 -10.27 0.56
C LEU A 197 18.86 -9.87 1.57
N MET A 198 18.48 -9.68 2.83
CA MET A 198 19.37 -9.35 3.95
C MET A 198 19.29 -10.46 4.99
N THR A 199 20.36 -11.21 5.15
CA THR A 199 20.44 -12.35 6.08
C THR A 199 21.87 -12.57 6.52
N ASP A 200 22.06 -13.24 7.66
CA ASP A 200 23.37 -13.61 8.16
C ASP A 200 23.74 -15.06 7.86
N GLY A 201 22.87 -15.83 7.20
CA GLY A 201 23.29 -17.15 7.17
C GLY A 201 22.62 -18.23 6.40
N GLY A 202 22.76 -19.39 6.98
CA GLY A 202 22.38 -20.63 6.36
C GLY A 202 20.88 -20.90 6.45
N ASN A 203 20.31 -21.37 5.35
CA ASN A 203 18.94 -21.88 5.33
C ASN A 203 18.86 -23.20 6.09
N ASN A 204 18.06 -23.25 7.15
CA ASN A 204 17.88 -24.47 7.96
C ASN A 204 16.41 -24.85 8.17
N SER A 205 15.49 -24.12 7.54
CA SER A 205 14.05 -24.33 7.63
C SER A 205 13.35 -23.89 6.34
N GLY A 206 12.03 -24.01 6.32
CA GLY A 206 11.20 -23.57 5.21
C GLY A 206 10.68 -24.72 4.34
N LYS A 207 9.66 -24.41 3.55
CA LYS A 207 9.02 -25.36 2.61
C LYS A 207 9.64 -25.26 1.21
N VAL A 208 10.21 -24.11 0.90
CA VAL A 208 10.80 -23.80 -0.40
C VAL A 208 12.31 -23.79 -0.27
N ASP A 209 12.99 -24.51 -1.16
CA ASP A 209 14.44 -24.44 -1.26
C ASP A 209 14.88 -23.07 -1.81
N PRO A 210 15.92 -22.42 -1.23
CA PRO A 210 16.41 -21.13 -1.68
C PRO A 210 16.78 -21.06 -3.16
N LEU A 211 17.38 -22.13 -3.70
CA LEU A 211 17.77 -22.17 -5.12
C LEU A 211 16.56 -22.33 -6.02
N MET A 212 15.54 -23.10 -5.61
CA MET A 212 14.27 -23.18 -6.35
C MET A 212 13.55 -21.83 -6.40
N ALA A 213 13.50 -21.10 -5.27
CA ALA A 213 12.95 -19.75 -5.25
C ALA A 213 13.74 -18.81 -6.16
N THR A 214 15.06 -18.97 -6.21
CA THR A 214 15.96 -18.20 -7.08
C THR A 214 15.74 -18.50 -8.56
N GLU A 215 15.51 -19.75 -8.93
CA GLU A 215 15.15 -20.16 -10.29
C GLU A 215 13.83 -19.51 -10.73
N ALA A 216 12.84 -19.49 -9.84
CA ALA A 216 11.58 -18.78 -10.08
C ALA A 216 11.80 -17.27 -10.26
N ALA A 217 12.67 -16.64 -9.46
CA ALA A 217 13.04 -15.24 -9.62
C ALA A 217 13.65 -14.96 -10.98
N LYS A 218 14.60 -15.80 -11.40
CA LYS A 218 15.24 -15.73 -12.72
C LYS A 218 14.23 -15.87 -13.86
N ALA A 219 13.32 -16.83 -13.77
CA ALA A 219 12.26 -17.04 -14.76
C ALA A 219 11.30 -15.85 -14.89
N LEU A 220 11.06 -15.14 -13.79
CA LEU A 220 10.23 -13.93 -13.74
C LEU A 220 11.01 -12.64 -14.07
N GLY A 221 12.31 -12.74 -14.38
CA GLY A 221 13.15 -11.58 -14.67
C GLY A 221 13.42 -10.68 -13.45
N VAL A 222 13.26 -11.21 -12.22
CA VAL A 222 13.52 -10.50 -10.97
C VAL A 222 14.98 -10.69 -10.58
N LYS A 223 15.69 -9.59 -10.32
CA LYS A 223 17.05 -9.62 -9.80
C LYS A 223 17.05 -9.73 -8.28
N VAL A 224 17.84 -10.63 -7.73
CA VAL A 224 17.97 -10.84 -6.29
C VAL A 224 19.37 -10.42 -5.84
N TYR A 225 19.47 -9.20 -5.30
CA TYR A 225 20.67 -8.74 -4.61
C TYR A 225 20.71 -9.34 -3.22
N THR A 226 21.87 -9.82 -2.81
CA THR A 226 22.03 -10.44 -1.49
C THR A 226 23.03 -9.66 -0.67
N ILE A 227 22.71 -9.43 0.60
CA ILE A 227 23.56 -8.75 1.58
C ILE A 227 23.80 -9.72 2.72
N GLY A 228 25.03 -10.22 2.80
CA GLY A 228 25.49 -11.07 3.91
C GLY A 228 25.83 -10.20 5.14
N LEU A 229 25.16 -10.48 6.25
CA LEU A 229 25.34 -9.77 7.51
C LEU A 229 26.18 -10.64 8.44
N GLY A 230 27.18 -10.06 9.09
CA GLY A 230 28.03 -10.74 10.04
C GLY A 230 29.52 -10.42 9.83
N ASN A 231 30.23 -10.22 10.91
CA ASN A 231 31.66 -9.98 10.86
C ASN A 231 32.41 -11.25 11.25
N ARG A 232 32.97 -11.93 10.23
CA ARG A 232 33.70 -13.20 10.39
C ARG A 232 34.81 -13.06 11.43
N GLN A 233 35.60 -12.00 11.40
CA GLN A 233 36.73 -11.81 12.30
C GLN A 233 36.29 -11.68 13.76
N ILE A 234 35.18 -10.96 13.99
CA ILE A 234 34.63 -10.78 15.35
C ILE A 234 34.03 -12.11 15.84
N VAL A 235 33.26 -12.82 15.02
CA VAL A 235 32.68 -14.13 15.36
C VAL A 235 33.75 -15.13 15.73
N GLU A 236 34.86 -15.21 14.97
CA GLU A 236 36.01 -16.07 15.25
C GLU A 236 36.72 -15.66 16.54
N SER A 237 36.88 -14.34 16.78
CA SER A 237 37.49 -13.83 18.01
C SER A 237 36.66 -14.10 19.26
N MET A 238 35.32 -14.16 19.12
CA MET A 238 34.39 -14.51 20.20
C MET A 238 34.32 -16.02 20.47
N GLY A 239 34.94 -16.85 19.62
CA GLY A 239 34.89 -18.29 19.73
C GLY A 239 33.51 -18.90 19.52
N LEU A 240 32.64 -18.23 18.77
CA LEU A 240 31.29 -18.70 18.47
C LEU A 240 31.33 -19.87 17.47
N PRO A 241 30.35 -20.80 17.55
CA PRO A 241 30.27 -21.93 16.63
C PRO A 241 30.21 -21.51 15.16
N ALA A 242 30.68 -22.36 14.25
CA ALA A 242 30.67 -22.10 12.80
C ALA A 242 29.29 -21.77 12.23
N GLY A 243 28.20 -22.19 12.88
CA GLY A 243 26.83 -21.84 12.49
C GLY A 243 26.48 -20.35 12.63
N TYR A 244 27.32 -19.56 13.29
CA TYR A 244 27.16 -18.09 13.35
C TYR A 244 27.94 -17.36 12.26
N LEU A 245 28.71 -18.06 11.44
CA LEU A 245 29.38 -17.49 10.28
C LEU A 245 28.38 -17.33 9.13
N PRO A 246 28.44 -16.22 8.39
CA PRO A 246 27.58 -16.03 7.23
C PRO A 246 27.86 -17.06 6.14
N ASP A 247 26.80 -17.60 5.55
CA ASP A 247 26.89 -18.51 4.39
C ASP A 247 26.97 -17.70 3.09
N ASP A 248 28.11 -17.06 2.91
CA ASP A 248 28.37 -16.22 1.74
C ASP A 248 28.26 -17.01 0.42
N ALA A 249 28.58 -18.31 0.45
CA ALA A 249 28.58 -19.14 -0.77
C ALA A 249 27.16 -19.30 -1.34
N THR A 250 26.18 -19.58 -0.49
CA THR A 250 24.76 -19.65 -0.91
C THR A 250 24.25 -18.29 -1.37
N LEU A 251 24.58 -17.21 -0.68
CA LEU A 251 24.15 -15.85 -1.03
C LEU A 251 24.75 -15.39 -2.36
N GLN A 252 26.04 -15.67 -2.61
CA GLN A 252 26.69 -15.40 -3.89
C GLN A 252 26.02 -16.17 -5.04
N LYS A 253 25.69 -17.46 -4.81
CA LYS A 253 25.01 -18.27 -5.82
C LYS A 253 23.63 -17.72 -6.18
N ILE A 254 22.84 -17.30 -5.20
CA ILE A 254 21.52 -16.70 -5.39
C ILE A 254 21.66 -15.42 -6.25
N ALA A 255 22.57 -14.53 -5.91
CA ALA A 255 22.79 -13.30 -6.65
C ALA A 255 23.23 -13.58 -8.10
N GLN A 256 24.22 -14.45 -8.29
CA GLN A 256 24.76 -14.81 -9.62
C GLN A 256 23.70 -15.43 -10.53
N MET A 257 22.86 -16.33 -10.02
CA MET A 257 21.81 -17.00 -10.80
C MET A 257 20.80 -16.00 -11.41
N THR A 258 20.55 -14.88 -10.73
CA THR A 258 19.61 -13.83 -11.19
C THR A 258 20.31 -12.67 -11.91
N GLY A 259 21.64 -12.73 -12.10
CA GLY A 259 22.42 -11.65 -12.70
C GLY A 259 22.52 -10.40 -11.82
N ALA A 260 22.48 -10.59 -10.51
CA ALA A 260 22.66 -9.55 -9.49
C ALA A 260 24.02 -9.72 -8.77
N VAL A 261 24.25 -8.93 -7.73
CA VAL A 261 25.52 -8.87 -6.99
C VAL A 261 25.29 -9.23 -5.53
N PHE A 262 26.22 -9.94 -4.95
CA PHE A 262 26.35 -10.18 -3.53
C PHE A 262 27.21 -9.07 -2.89
N TYR A 263 26.79 -8.61 -1.74
CA TYR A 263 27.52 -7.67 -0.90
C TYR A 263 27.74 -8.28 0.47
N SER A 264 28.96 -8.21 0.98
CA SER A 264 29.27 -8.55 2.38
C SER A 264 29.32 -7.28 3.21
N ALA A 265 28.64 -7.27 4.33
CA ALA A 265 28.63 -6.14 5.26
C ALA A 265 29.72 -6.30 6.33
N ASP A 266 30.95 -6.66 5.93
CA ASP A 266 32.06 -6.91 6.84
C ASP A 266 32.59 -5.64 7.55
N ASN A 267 32.32 -4.46 6.99
CA ASN A 267 32.84 -3.19 7.52
C ASN A 267 31.77 -2.10 7.48
N SER A 268 31.63 -1.42 8.61
CA SER A 268 30.74 -0.25 8.79
C SER A 268 31.21 1.03 8.06
N GLU A 269 32.33 1.00 7.32
CA GLU A 269 32.96 2.16 6.68
C GLU A 269 32.78 2.25 5.15
N LYS A 270 31.94 1.41 4.53
CA LYS A 270 31.68 1.50 3.08
C LYS A 270 30.25 1.81 2.74
#